data_d1ad089f1bb2d8aa1eb8130098df0e27
#
_entry.id   d1ad089f1bb2d8aa1eb8130098df0e27
#
_cell.length_a   1.000
_cell.length_b   1.000
_cell.length_c   1.000
_cell.angle_alpha   90.00
_cell.angle_beta   90.00
_cell.angle_gamma   90.00
#
_symmetry.space_group_name_H-M   'P 1'
#
loop_
_entity.id
_entity.type
_entity.pdbx_description
1 polymer ?
#
loop_
_entity_poly.entity_id
_entity_poly.type
_entity_poly.pdbx_seq_one_letter_code
_entity_poly.pdbx_strand_id
1 'polypeptide(L)'
;MADRNRSFSIEELPSHLILDILTSGCLCAADLASLESSCRMFRGCHGLYPLKYPSMAEFAAFELCKAHSIFSCLPPNAQKELFDRCGGIWKRVLRFLQSVERSCGIVETSAGNQMQITTGRYHTLLIHDSEVYSCGSSICGALGHGPDNTRCDNFSLVKFPSLSRVVHVSASHNHAAFVMQSGEVFTCGDNSSFCCGHGEVGRAIFRPMRVEALAGIPCKQVATGLSFTVFLSREGHVYTCGTNTHGQLGLGDTLDRPTPKIVEHFEGLGSVVQIAAGASYTLVVSSDGTVYSFGSGTNFCLGHGDQHNELHPRAILSFKRKNIHVVRVSSGDEHAVALDSSGLVYTWGKGYCGALGHGDENDKTSPALLTSLSSYLAVQVCARKRKTFFLLDDGSVCACGWMGFGSLGFPDRGTSDKVTKPQILDSLKTHHISQISTGLYHTVAVTNKGLIFGFGDNERAQLGHESLRGCLKPTEIVLQMREATAVEAESA
;
A
#
# COMPACT_ATOMS: atom_id res chain seq x y z
N MET A 1 0.94 -46.00 -37.00
CA MET A 1 0.09 -44.98 -36.32
C MET A 1 0.70 -44.75 -34.95
N ALA A 2 1.53 -43.71 -34.83
CA ALA A 2 2.30 -43.44 -33.61
C ALA A 2 1.44 -42.74 -32.57
N ASP A 3 1.62 -43.21 -31.38
CA ASP A 3 0.97 -42.79 -30.12
C ASP A 3 1.06 -41.25 -29.90
N ARG A 4 -0.01 -40.53 -30.18
CA ARG A 4 -0.08 -39.04 -30.03
C ARG A 4 -0.57 -38.58 -28.64
N ASN A 5 -0.59 -39.46 -27.64
CA ASN A 5 -1.10 -39.17 -26.29
C ASN A 5 -0.13 -39.54 -25.16
N ARG A 6 1.20 -39.33 -25.33
CA ARG A 6 2.05 -39.28 -24.15
C ARG A 6 1.94 -37.91 -23.52
N SER A 7 1.17 -37.78 -22.45
CA SER A 7 1.27 -36.66 -21.52
C SER A 7 2.65 -36.71 -20.88
N PHE A 8 3.54 -35.81 -21.25
CA PHE A 8 4.83 -35.64 -20.56
C PHE A 8 4.57 -35.35 -19.07
N SER A 9 5.08 -36.18 -18.19
CA SER A 9 5.12 -35.87 -16.76
C SER A 9 6.28 -34.95 -16.45
N ILE A 10 6.11 -33.98 -15.58
CA ILE A 10 7.19 -33.10 -15.10
C ILE A 10 8.33 -33.89 -14.46
N GLU A 11 8.04 -35.12 -13.95
CA GLU A 11 9.01 -36.05 -13.36
C GLU A 11 9.98 -36.63 -14.39
N GLU A 12 9.68 -36.57 -15.70
CA GLU A 12 10.52 -37.02 -16.79
C GLU A 12 11.55 -35.96 -17.23
N LEU A 13 11.42 -34.70 -16.71
CA LEU A 13 12.37 -33.63 -17.02
C LEU A 13 13.65 -33.80 -16.22
N PRO A 14 14.82 -33.46 -16.81
CA PRO A 14 16.08 -33.36 -16.09
C PRO A 14 15.95 -32.35 -14.93
N SER A 15 16.54 -32.66 -13.78
CA SER A 15 16.38 -31.87 -12.56
C SER A 15 16.86 -30.42 -12.68
N HIS A 16 17.84 -30.13 -13.56
CA HIS A 16 18.27 -28.75 -13.81
C HIS A 16 17.19 -27.94 -14.53
N LEU A 17 16.46 -28.54 -15.50
CA LEU A 17 15.35 -27.87 -16.17
C LEU A 17 14.16 -27.64 -15.21
N ILE A 18 13.93 -28.57 -14.31
CA ILE A 18 12.91 -28.39 -13.27
C ILE A 18 13.29 -27.21 -12.36
N LEU A 19 14.55 -27.13 -11.97
CA LEU A 19 15.03 -26.02 -11.14
C LEU A 19 14.91 -24.67 -11.90
N ASP A 20 15.26 -24.63 -13.18
CA ASP A 20 15.09 -23.45 -14.02
C ASP A 20 13.63 -22.99 -14.09
N ILE A 21 12.67 -23.93 -14.21
CA ILE A 21 11.23 -23.65 -14.15
C ILE A 21 10.85 -23.09 -12.78
N LEU A 22 11.29 -23.73 -11.68
CA LEU A 22 10.98 -23.31 -10.32
C LEU A 22 11.57 -21.94 -9.97
N THR A 23 12.69 -21.57 -10.58
CA THR A 23 13.38 -20.28 -10.33
C THR A 23 13.11 -19.22 -11.39
N SER A 24 12.27 -19.51 -12.38
CA SER A 24 11.92 -18.58 -13.48
C SER A 24 11.24 -17.28 -13.02
N GLY A 25 10.81 -17.18 -11.75
CA GLY A 25 10.06 -16.06 -11.20
C GLY A 25 8.55 -16.13 -11.49
N CYS A 26 8.08 -17.15 -12.21
CA CYS A 26 6.66 -17.34 -12.51
C CYS A 26 5.86 -17.97 -11.34
N LEU A 27 6.56 -18.60 -10.37
CA LEU A 27 5.95 -19.30 -9.25
C LEU A 27 6.07 -18.48 -7.97
N CYS A 28 4.96 -18.44 -7.21
CA CYS A 28 4.95 -17.84 -5.88
C CYS A 28 5.30 -18.86 -4.78
N ALA A 29 5.48 -18.39 -3.55
CA ALA A 29 5.78 -19.24 -2.40
C ALA A 29 4.68 -20.31 -2.14
N ALA A 30 3.40 -19.99 -2.43
CA ALA A 30 2.29 -20.91 -2.30
C ALA A 30 2.35 -22.03 -3.35
N ASP A 31 2.76 -21.70 -4.59
CA ASP A 31 2.93 -22.68 -5.66
C ASP A 31 4.04 -23.67 -5.31
N LEU A 32 5.19 -23.19 -4.82
CA LEU A 32 6.28 -24.03 -4.36
C LEU A 32 5.88 -24.95 -3.20
N ALA A 33 5.09 -24.45 -2.26
CA ALA A 33 4.55 -25.25 -1.15
C ALA A 33 3.55 -26.32 -1.64
N SER A 34 2.72 -25.96 -2.63
CA SER A 34 1.79 -26.87 -3.28
C SER A 34 2.50 -28.00 -4.04
N LEU A 35 3.51 -27.65 -4.85
CA LEU A 35 4.35 -28.61 -5.57
C LEU A 35 5.03 -29.59 -4.61
N GLU A 36 5.63 -29.09 -3.52
CA GLU A 36 6.24 -29.93 -2.49
C GLU A 36 5.24 -30.86 -1.79
N SER A 37 4.00 -30.41 -1.60
CA SER A 37 2.93 -31.23 -0.99
C SER A 37 2.40 -32.31 -1.92
N SER A 38 2.37 -32.07 -3.23
CA SER A 38 1.74 -32.92 -4.23
C SER A 38 2.68 -33.97 -4.81
N CYS A 39 4.00 -33.71 -4.89
CA CYS A 39 4.95 -34.60 -5.57
C CYS A 39 6.16 -34.92 -4.69
N ARG A 40 6.52 -36.23 -4.59
CA ARG A 40 7.67 -36.71 -3.81
C ARG A 40 9.02 -36.17 -4.33
N MET A 41 9.12 -35.89 -5.63
CA MET A 41 10.32 -35.37 -6.26
C MET A 41 10.72 -34.00 -5.69
N PHE A 42 9.74 -33.14 -5.39
CA PHE A 42 10.01 -31.83 -4.80
C PHE A 42 10.31 -31.86 -3.30
N ARG A 43 9.99 -33.00 -2.62
CA ARG A 43 10.26 -33.24 -1.19
C ARG A 43 11.65 -33.80 -0.91
N GLY A 44 12.27 -34.50 -1.88
CA GLY A 44 13.50 -35.28 -1.67
C GLY A 44 14.77 -34.51 -1.99
N CYS A 45 15.89 -34.96 -1.37
CA CYS A 45 17.24 -34.51 -1.70
C CYS A 45 17.82 -35.43 -2.79
N HIS A 46 17.75 -35.06 -4.06
CA HIS A 46 18.20 -35.86 -5.17
C HIS A 46 19.61 -35.47 -5.68
N GLY A 47 20.55 -35.13 -4.78
CA GLY A 47 21.98 -34.97 -5.11
C GLY A 47 22.37 -33.79 -6.03
N LEU A 48 21.43 -32.98 -6.49
CA LEU A 48 21.63 -31.92 -7.49
C LEU A 48 21.68 -30.50 -6.88
N TYR A 49 21.39 -30.36 -5.62
CA TYR A 49 21.50 -29.11 -4.88
C TYR A 49 22.28 -29.35 -3.59
N PRO A 50 22.85 -28.30 -3.00
CA PRO A 50 23.64 -28.45 -1.78
C PRO A 50 22.82 -29.13 -0.67
N LEU A 51 23.38 -30.15 -0.01
CA LEU A 51 22.80 -30.87 1.14
C LEU A 51 22.25 -29.97 2.28
N LYS A 52 22.47 -28.67 2.16
CA LYS A 52 22.05 -27.63 3.07
C LYS A 52 20.53 -27.37 3.06
N TYR A 53 19.82 -27.74 2.00
CA TYR A 53 18.40 -27.47 1.83
C TYR A 53 17.57 -28.75 1.99
N PRO A 54 16.44 -28.68 2.75
CA PRO A 54 15.64 -29.88 3.02
C PRO A 54 14.83 -30.37 1.81
N SER A 55 14.61 -29.52 0.79
CA SER A 55 13.88 -29.89 -0.43
C SER A 55 14.28 -29.01 -1.61
N MET A 56 13.91 -29.47 -2.84
CA MET A 56 14.09 -28.67 -4.06
C MET A 56 13.27 -27.37 -4.01
N ALA A 57 12.07 -27.42 -3.47
CA ALA A 57 11.22 -26.23 -3.31
C ALA A 57 11.82 -25.19 -2.34
N GLU A 58 12.50 -25.64 -1.27
CA GLU A 58 13.23 -24.73 -0.37
C GLU A 58 14.44 -24.09 -1.05
N PHE A 59 15.19 -24.86 -1.86
CA PHE A 59 16.29 -24.31 -2.62
C PHE A 59 15.82 -23.30 -3.68
N ALA A 60 14.75 -23.61 -4.42
CA ALA A 60 14.16 -22.68 -5.37
C ALA A 60 13.67 -21.39 -4.68
N ALA A 61 13.01 -21.51 -3.53
CA ALA A 61 12.60 -20.37 -2.74
C ALA A 61 13.77 -19.50 -2.29
N PHE A 62 14.90 -20.09 -1.90
CA PHE A 62 16.12 -19.35 -1.58
C PHE A 62 16.68 -18.58 -2.78
N GLU A 63 16.78 -19.21 -3.96
CA GLU A 63 17.26 -18.52 -5.17
C GLU A 63 16.33 -17.37 -5.58
N LEU A 64 14.99 -17.57 -5.48
CA LEU A 64 14.02 -16.50 -5.73
C LEU A 64 14.14 -15.36 -4.69
N CYS A 65 14.40 -15.69 -3.41
CA CYS A 65 14.67 -14.65 -2.40
C CYS A 65 15.92 -13.83 -2.76
N LYS A 66 17.01 -14.48 -3.18
CA LYS A 66 18.24 -13.76 -3.59
C LYS A 66 18.03 -12.80 -4.75
N ALA A 67 17.17 -13.18 -5.70
CA ALA A 67 16.82 -12.35 -6.85
C ALA A 67 15.80 -11.24 -6.51
N HIS A 68 15.12 -11.34 -5.34
CA HIS A 68 14.08 -10.39 -4.95
C HIS A 68 14.68 -9.03 -4.59
N SER A 69 14.10 -7.94 -5.13
CA SER A 69 14.60 -6.56 -5.01
C SER A 69 14.82 -6.12 -3.56
N ILE A 70 13.88 -6.43 -2.67
CA ILE A 70 13.99 -6.10 -1.24
C ILE A 70 15.14 -6.90 -0.62
N PHE A 71 15.17 -8.23 -0.79
CA PHE A 71 16.12 -9.10 -0.11
C PHE A 71 17.57 -8.87 -0.57
N SER A 72 17.79 -8.62 -1.85
CA SER A 72 19.13 -8.36 -2.42
C SER A 72 19.76 -7.08 -1.88
N CYS A 73 18.96 -6.10 -1.47
CA CYS A 73 19.42 -4.85 -0.88
C CYS A 73 19.69 -4.96 0.63
N LEU A 74 19.27 -6.06 1.30
CA LEU A 74 19.47 -6.22 2.74
C LEU A 74 20.93 -6.57 3.09
N PRO A 75 21.50 -5.99 4.15
CA PRO A 75 22.77 -6.44 4.70
C PRO A 75 22.66 -7.88 5.24
N PRO A 76 23.76 -8.66 5.27
CA PRO A 76 23.73 -10.08 5.65
C PRO A 76 23.09 -10.38 7.03
N ASN A 77 23.27 -9.50 8.00
CA ASN A 77 22.65 -9.63 9.32
C ASN A 77 21.13 -9.47 9.27
N ALA A 78 20.60 -8.54 8.46
CA ALA A 78 19.15 -8.37 8.27
C ALA A 78 18.54 -9.54 7.48
N GLN A 79 19.24 -10.08 6.49
CA GLN A 79 18.83 -11.29 5.78
C GLN A 79 18.70 -12.48 6.75
N LYS A 80 19.69 -12.64 7.64
CA LYS A 80 19.68 -13.68 8.66
C LYS A 80 18.54 -13.50 9.66
N GLU A 81 18.34 -12.28 10.15
CA GLU A 81 17.26 -11.97 11.09
C GLU A 81 15.89 -12.29 10.50
N LEU A 82 15.63 -11.89 9.23
CA LEU A 82 14.41 -12.24 8.52
C LEU A 82 14.25 -13.76 8.40
N PHE A 83 15.30 -14.48 8.03
CA PHE A 83 15.27 -15.94 7.93
C PHE A 83 14.92 -16.61 9.26
N ASP A 84 15.56 -16.17 10.37
CA ASP A 84 15.33 -16.68 11.72
C ASP A 84 13.87 -16.40 12.16
N ARG A 85 13.34 -15.21 11.90
CA ARG A 85 11.95 -14.83 12.19
C ARG A 85 10.93 -15.61 11.36
N CYS A 86 11.29 -16.01 10.15
CA CYS A 86 10.48 -16.92 9.32
C CYS A 86 10.61 -18.41 9.73
N GLY A 87 11.23 -18.68 10.89
CA GLY A 87 11.42 -20.03 11.41
C GLY A 87 12.42 -20.88 10.64
N GLY A 88 13.38 -20.26 9.95
CA GLY A 88 14.40 -20.94 9.16
C GLY A 88 13.86 -21.57 7.86
N ILE A 89 12.76 -21.07 7.29
CA ILE A 89 12.06 -21.63 6.13
C ILE A 89 12.05 -20.62 4.97
N TRP A 90 12.76 -20.90 3.86
CA TRP A 90 12.88 -19.99 2.72
C TRP A 90 11.57 -19.69 2.01
N LYS A 91 10.64 -20.64 1.93
CA LYS A 91 9.29 -20.39 1.39
C LYS A 91 8.51 -19.37 2.21
N ARG A 92 8.73 -19.31 3.54
CA ARG A 92 8.13 -18.27 4.38
C ARG A 92 8.79 -16.91 4.15
N VAL A 93 10.11 -16.88 3.98
CA VAL A 93 10.84 -15.66 3.60
C VAL A 93 10.31 -15.13 2.27
N LEU A 94 10.22 -15.99 1.25
CA LEU A 94 9.70 -15.60 -0.07
C LEU A 94 8.25 -15.09 0.04
N ARG A 95 7.38 -15.79 0.78
CA ARG A 95 6.01 -15.34 1.00
C ARG A 95 5.95 -13.96 1.67
N PHE A 96 6.77 -13.74 2.69
CA PHE A 96 6.86 -12.44 3.35
C PHE A 96 7.27 -11.34 2.36
N LEU A 97 8.34 -11.53 1.61
CA LEU A 97 8.83 -10.55 0.62
C LEU A 97 7.77 -10.22 -0.43
N GLN A 98 7.13 -11.24 -1.00
CA GLN A 98 6.04 -11.08 -1.98
C GLN A 98 4.82 -10.37 -1.37
N SER A 99 4.47 -10.65 -0.11
CA SER A 99 3.37 -9.99 0.58
C SER A 99 3.67 -8.52 0.86
N VAL A 100 4.89 -8.20 1.29
CA VAL A 100 5.34 -6.82 1.50
C VAL A 100 5.33 -6.05 0.17
N GLU A 101 5.78 -6.65 -0.92
CA GLU A 101 5.79 -6.01 -2.24
C GLU A 101 4.38 -5.70 -2.73
N ARG A 102 3.47 -6.67 -2.62
CA ARG A 102 2.06 -6.55 -3.04
C ARG A 102 1.27 -5.55 -2.19
N SER A 103 1.61 -5.38 -0.93
CA SER A 103 0.83 -4.56 0.01
C SER A 103 0.68 -3.08 -0.38
N CYS A 104 1.56 -2.56 -1.24
CA CYS A 104 1.56 -1.17 -1.71
C CYS A 104 1.10 -1.00 -3.17
N GLY A 105 0.67 -2.07 -3.83
CA GLY A 105 0.26 -2.05 -5.22
C GLY A 105 -0.93 -2.95 -5.51
N ILE A 106 -0.99 -3.44 -6.73
CA ILE A 106 -2.01 -4.39 -7.16
C ILE A 106 -1.75 -5.75 -6.50
N VAL A 107 -2.80 -6.30 -5.89
CA VAL A 107 -2.83 -7.66 -5.34
C VAL A 107 -3.49 -8.57 -6.35
N GLU A 108 -2.82 -9.67 -6.69
CA GLU A 108 -3.42 -10.75 -7.48
C GLU A 108 -4.16 -11.71 -6.57
N THR A 109 -5.44 -11.93 -6.86
CA THR A 109 -6.29 -12.86 -6.10
C THR A 109 -6.06 -14.30 -6.55
N SER A 110 -6.51 -15.26 -5.77
CA SER A 110 -6.45 -16.69 -6.16
C SER A 110 -7.27 -17.04 -7.42
N ALA A 111 -8.17 -16.17 -7.84
CA ALA A 111 -8.91 -16.27 -9.09
C ALA A 111 -8.17 -15.64 -10.29
N GLY A 112 -6.97 -15.08 -10.09
CA GLY A 112 -6.19 -14.38 -11.12
C GLY A 112 -6.56 -12.92 -11.32
N ASN A 113 -7.57 -12.40 -10.61
CA ASN A 113 -7.99 -11.00 -10.74
C ASN A 113 -6.98 -10.08 -10.03
N GLN A 114 -6.68 -8.97 -10.65
CA GLN A 114 -5.81 -7.93 -10.10
C GLN A 114 -6.64 -6.88 -9.38
N MET A 115 -6.35 -6.64 -8.10
CA MET A 115 -7.10 -5.69 -7.28
C MET A 115 -6.15 -4.75 -6.52
N GLN A 116 -6.56 -3.49 -6.40
CA GLN A 116 -6.00 -2.54 -5.44
C GLN A 116 -7.12 -1.65 -4.91
N ILE A 117 -7.11 -1.39 -3.60
CA ILE A 117 -8.09 -0.50 -2.99
C ILE A 117 -7.41 0.67 -2.30
N THR A 118 -8.03 1.86 -2.42
CA THR A 118 -7.62 3.05 -1.68
C THR A 118 -8.84 3.84 -1.25
N THR A 119 -8.75 4.48 -0.10
CA THR A 119 -9.87 5.17 0.54
C THR A 119 -9.51 6.62 0.82
N GLY A 120 -10.40 7.53 0.44
CA GLY A 120 -10.29 8.96 0.70
C GLY A 120 -11.11 9.39 1.93
N ARG A 121 -11.68 10.61 1.88
CA ARG A 121 -12.53 11.13 2.94
C ARG A 121 -13.93 10.51 2.91
N TYR A 122 -14.59 10.61 1.77
CA TYR A 122 -15.96 10.18 1.53
C TYR A 122 -16.08 9.35 0.25
N HIS A 123 -14.99 8.76 -0.23
CA HIS A 123 -14.96 7.96 -1.44
C HIS A 123 -13.96 6.82 -1.31
N THR A 124 -14.20 5.81 -2.11
CA THR A 124 -13.32 4.64 -2.28
C THR A 124 -13.03 4.46 -3.75
N LEU A 125 -11.78 4.15 -4.07
CA LEU A 125 -11.32 3.78 -5.40
C LEU A 125 -10.87 2.33 -5.39
N LEU A 126 -11.27 1.58 -6.39
CA LEU A 126 -10.94 0.17 -6.57
C LEU A 126 -10.35 -0.02 -7.98
N ILE A 127 -9.15 -0.59 -8.07
CA ILE A 127 -8.70 -1.22 -9.31
C ILE A 127 -9.20 -2.67 -9.28
N HIS A 128 -9.88 -3.09 -10.33
CA HIS A 128 -10.29 -4.45 -10.58
C HIS A 128 -10.01 -4.78 -12.05
N ASP A 129 -9.16 -5.79 -12.28
CA ASP A 129 -8.71 -6.22 -13.61
C ASP A 129 -8.20 -5.07 -14.51
N SER A 130 -7.44 -4.16 -13.87
CA SER A 130 -6.83 -2.98 -14.52
C SER A 130 -7.79 -1.83 -14.85
N GLU A 131 -9.07 -1.97 -14.56
CA GLU A 131 -10.07 -0.90 -14.62
C GLU A 131 -10.23 -0.25 -13.23
N VAL A 132 -10.60 1.02 -13.20
CA VAL A 132 -10.81 1.77 -11.96
C VAL A 132 -12.29 2.01 -11.75
N TYR A 133 -12.75 1.68 -10.56
CA TYR A 133 -14.10 1.97 -10.12
C TYR A 133 -14.05 2.91 -8.91
N SER A 134 -15.02 3.78 -8.78
CA SER A 134 -15.16 4.64 -7.61
C SER A 134 -16.58 4.61 -7.06
N CYS A 135 -16.70 4.79 -5.75
CA CYS A 135 -17.99 5.00 -5.06
C CYS A 135 -17.85 6.08 -3.99
N GLY A 136 -18.97 6.57 -3.49
CA GLY A 136 -18.99 7.61 -2.50
C GLY A 136 -19.44 8.96 -3.01
N SER A 137 -18.92 10.05 -2.41
CA SER A 137 -19.30 11.41 -2.76
C SER A 137 -18.08 12.34 -2.82
N SER A 138 -18.04 13.20 -3.85
CA SER A 138 -17.05 14.25 -3.97
C SER A 138 -17.58 15.41 -4.81
N ILE A 139 -17.79 16.56 -4.19
CA ILE A 139 -18.20 17.78 -4.89
C ILE A 139 -17.09 18.40 -5.74
N CYS A 140 -15.84 18.01 -5.50
CA CYS A 140 -14.66 18.53 -6.20
C CYS A 140 -14.14 17.59 -7.31
N GLY A 141 -14.87 16.49 -7.61
CA GLY A 141 -14.52 15.62 -8.74
C GLY A 141 -13.56 14.46 -8.43
N ALA A 142 -13.25 14.16 -7.16
CA ALA A 142 -12.34 13.04 -6.82
C ALA A 142 -12.88 11.65 -7.20
N LEU A 143 -14.16 11.53 -7.59
CA LEU A 143 -14.75 10.31 -8.17
C LEU A 143 -14.37 10.09 -9.64
N GLY A 144 -14.06 11.16 -10.38
CA GLY A 144 -13.63 11.08 -11.77
C GLY A 144 -14.74 10.94 -12.82
N HIS A 145 -16.03 11.11 -12.46
CA HIS A 145 -17.19 10.87 -13.34
C HIS A 145 -17.74 12.11 -14.07
N GLY A 146 -17.12 13.27 -13.87
CA GLY A 146 -17.59 14.54 -14.42
C GLY A 146 -18.38 15.39 -13.41
N PRO A 147 -18.70 16.65 -13.77
CA PRO A 147 -19.27 17.62 -12.84
C PRO A 147 -20.69 17.25 -12.36
N ASP A 148 -21.45 16.54 -13.18
CA ASP A 148 -22.84 16.16 -12.87
C ASP A 148 -22.94 14.95 -11.94
N ASN A 149 -21.88 14.17 -11.84
CA ASN A 149 -21.82 12.92 -11.07
C ASN A 149 -20.95 13.07 -9.81
N THR A 150 -21.44 13.85 -8.85
CA THR A 150 -20.74 14.11 -7.58
C THR A 150 -20.98 13.03 -6.51
N ARG A 151 -21.80 12.02 -6.81
CA ARG A 151 -22.12 10.90 -5.92
C ARG A 151 -22.34 9.62 -6.72
N CYS A 152 -21.76 8.53 -6.24
CA CYS A 152 -21.94 7.17 -6.76
C CYS A 152 -22.26 6.23 -5.60
N ASP A 153 -23.49 5.72 -5.55
CA ASP A 153 -23.96 4.85 -4.46
C ASP A 153 -23.36 3.43 -4.57
N ASN A 154 -22.97 3.01 -5.77
CA ASN A 154 -22.27 1.77 -6.06
C ASN A 154 -20.96 2.05 -6.80
N PHE A 155 -20.08 1.06 -6.87
CA PHE A 155 -18.84 1.16 -7.64
C PHE A 155 -19.15 1.37 -9.12
N SER A 156 -18.75 2.51 -9.66
CA SER A 156 -18.96 2.94 -11.04
C SER A 156 -17.63 3.09 -11.77
N LEU A 157 -17.58 2.68 -13.03
CA LEU A 157 -16.37 2.69 -13.87
C LEU A 157 -15.89 4.12 -14.13
N VAL A 158 -14.63 4.41 -13.82
CA VAL A 158 -13.96 5.69 -14.12
C VAL A 158 -13.36 5.62 -15.52
N LYS A 159 -13.75 6.54 -16.39
CA LYS A 159 -13.26 6.60 -17.78
C LYS A 159 -11.97 7.43 -17.85
N PHE A 160 -10.94 6.87 -18.49
CA PHE A 160 -9.69 7.55 -18.77
C PHE A 160 -9.56 7.89 -20.26
N PRO A 161 -8.90 9.01 -20.62
CA PRO A 161 -8.60 9.33 -22.02
C PRO A 161 -7.46 8.50 -22.62
N SER A 162 -6.97 7.49 -21.91
CA SER A 162 -5.88 6.59 -22.30
C SER A 162 -6.36 5.14 -22.31
N LEU A 163 -5.85 4.32 -23.25
CA LEU A 163 -6.08 2.88 -23.33
C LEU A 163 -5.12 2.08 -22.42
N SER A 164 -4.17 2.75 -21.77
CA SER A 164 -3.23 2.10 -20.87
C SER A 164 -3.91 1.68 -19.56
N ARG A 165 -3.53 0.53 -19.03
CA ARG A 165 -4.07 -0.01 -17.78
C ARG A 165 -3.58 0.79 -16.58
N VAL A 166 -4.42 0.96 -15.56
CA VAL A 166 -4.04 1.57 -14.28
C VAL A 166 -3.33 0.53 -13.42
N VAL A 167 -2.16 0.91 -12.87
CA VAL A 167 -1.33 0.01 -12.05
C VAL A 167 -1.12 0.50 -10.61
N HIS A 168 -1.46 1.74 -10.31
CA HIS A 168 -1.42 2.27 -8.96
C HIS A 168 -2.40 3.43 -8.78
N VAL A 169 -3.03 3.50 -7.61
CA VAL A 169 -3.97 4.55 -7.25
C VAL A 169 -3.75 5.03 -5.82
N SER A 170 -3.90 6.33 -5.60
CA SER A 170 -3.89 6.94 -4.27
C SER A 170 -5.03 7.95 -4.15
N ALA A 171 -5.72 7.92 -3.00
CA ALA A 171 -6.79 8.84 -2.70
C ALA A 171 -6.54 9.57 -1.37
N SER A 172 -6.87 10.86 -1.34
CA SER A 172 -6.82 11.67 -0.13
C SER A 172 -8.20 12.21 0.25
N HIS A 173 -8.24 13.40 0.86
CA HIS A 173 -9.51 14.01 1.26
C HIS A 173 -10.41 14.33 0.08
N ASN A 174 -9.89 15.02 -0.93
CA ASN A 174 -10.68 15.61 -2.00
C ASN A 174 -10.07 15.43 -3.40
N HIS A 175 -8.96 14.69 -3.55
CA HIS A 175 -8.35 14.40 -4.84
C HIS A 175 -7.82 12.99 -4.91
N ALA A 176 -7.63 12.51 -6.13
CA ALA A 176 -7.15 11.19 -6.46
C ALA A 176 -6.08 11.26 -7.55
N ALA A 177 -5.13 10.34 -7.51
CA ALA A 177 -4.06 10.22 -8.47
C ALA A 177 -3.89 8.77 -8.92
N PHE A 178 -3.58 8.58 -10.21
CA PHE A 178 -3.53 7.29 -10.89
C PHE A 178 -2.25 7.18 -11.69
N VAL A 179 -1.59 6.03 -11.62
CA VAL A 179 -0.43 5.70 -12.46
C VAL A 179 -0.84 4.63 -13.46
N MET A 180 -0.55 4.88 -14.72
CA MET A 180 -0.79 3.95 -15.80
C MET A 180 0.39 2.98 -15.98
N GLN A 181 0.15 1.84 -16.62
CA GLN A 181 1.20 0.89 -16.96
C GLN A 181 2.29 1.49 -17.88
N SER A 182 1.94 2.50 -18.68
CA SER A 182 2.91 3.32 -19.44
C SER A 182 3.85 4.14 -18.55
N GLY A 183 3.45 4.43 -17.30
CA GLY A 183 4.09 5.35 -16.38
C GLY A 183 3.48 6.76 -16.40
N GLU A 184 2.50 7.02 -17.27
CA GLU A 184 1.75 8.27 -17.27
C GLU A 184 0.95 8.45 -15.98
N VAL A 185 0.80 9.68 -15.53
CA VAL A 185 0.04 10.02 -14.32
C VAL A 185 -1.18 10.83 -14.68
N PHE A 186 -2.32 10.46 -14.08
CA PHE A 186 -3.57 11.20 -14.15
C PHE A 186 -4.00 11.60 -12.75
N THR A 187 -4.65 12.77 -12.64
CA THR A 187 -5.23 13.22 -11.36
C THR A 187 -6.61 13.80 -11.58
N CYS A 188 -7.45 13.73 -10.54
CA CYS A 188 -8.74 14.39 -10.49
C CYS A 188 -9.07 14.82 -9.06
N GLY A 189 -10.01 15.75 -8.91
CA GLY A 189 -10.44 16.25 -7.61
C GLY A 189 -10.20 17.74 -7.42
N ASP A 190 -10.10 18.15 -6.17
CA ASP A 190 -9.84 19.53 -5.76
C ASP A 190 -8.43 19.95 -6.21
N ASN A 191 -8.35 21.04 -6.97
CA ASN A 191 -7.10 21.66 -7.43
C ASN A 191 -6.93 23.08 -6.89
N SER A 192 -7.72 23.50 -5.91
CA SER A 192 -7.65 24.85 -5.33
C SER A 192 -6.28 25.17 -4.71
N SER A 193 -5.56 24.13 -4.29
CA SER A 193 -4.20 24.18 -3.74
C SER A 193 -3.16 23.59 -4.69
N PHE A 194 -3.46 23.45 -5.99
CA PHE A 194 -2.60 22.90 -7.02
C PHE A 194 -2.21 21.42 -6.81
N CYS A 195 -2.89 20.72 -5.92
CA CYS A 195 -2.51 19.34 -5.57
C CYS A 195 -2.72 18.31 -6.71
N CYS A 196 -3.50 18.65 -7.75
CA CYS A 196 -3.60 17.85 -8.97
C CYS A 196 -2.43 18.05 -9.96
N GLY A 197 -1.63 19.09 -9.80
CA GLY A 197 -0.41 19.33 -10.60
C GLY A 197 -0.63 19.89 -12.01
N HIS A 198 -1.81 20.47 -12.29
CA HIS A 198 -2.18 21.02 -13.60
C HIS A 198 -1.96 22.53 -13.73
N GLY A 199 -1.22 23.15 -12.82
CA GLY A 199 -1.08 24.60 -12.81
C GLY A 199 -2.40 25.28 -12.40
N GLU A 200 -2.70 26.41 -13.01
CA GLU A 200 -3.90 27.23 -12.72
C GLU A 200 -5.16 26.76 -13.45
N VAL A 201 -5.20 25.52 -13.93
CA VAL A 201 -6.36 24.93 -14.62
C VAL A 201 -7.49 24.65 -13.62
N GLY A 202 -8.36 25.63 -13.38
CA GLY A 202 -9.57 25.47 -12.59
C GLY A 202 -9.35 25.04 -11.13
N ARG A 203 -10.41 25.18 -10.30
CA ARG A 203 -10.36 24.77 -8.89
C ARG A 203 -10.71 23.29 -8.67
N ALA A 204 -11.30 22.63 -9.65
CA ALA A 204 -11.69 21.23 -9.56
C ALA A 204 -11.51 20.54 -10.91
N ILE A 205 -10.97 19.35 -10.89
CA ILE A 205 -10.74 18.48 -12.05
C ILE A 205 -11.72 17.32 -11.93
N PHE A 206 -12.81 17.37 -12.69
CA PHE A 206 -13.94 16.43 -12.56
C PHE A 206 -13.75 15.09 -13.27
N ARG A 207 -12.82 14.99 -14.20
CA ARG A 207 -12.42 13.75 -14.90
C ARG A 207 -10.92 13.57 -14.80
N PRO A 208 -10.42 12.31 -14.81
CA PRO A 208 -8.97 12.10 -14.81
C PRO A 208 -8.30 12.86 -15.94
N MET A 209 -7.37 13.73 -15.60
CA MET A 209 -6.62 14.57 -16.53
C MET A 209 -5.13 14.23 -16.38
N ARG A 210 -4.43 14.11 -17.52
CA ARG A 210 -3.01 13.78 -17.56
C ARG A 210 -2.17 14.93 -16.99
N VAL A 211 -1.18 14.60 -16.16
CA VAL A 211 -0.25 15.58 -15.60
C VAL A 211 0.87 15.85 -16.62
N GLU A 212 0.69 16.85 -17.45
CA GLU A 212 1.61 17.15 -18.57
C GLU A 212 3.03 17.51 -18.13
N ALA A 213 3.20 18.09 -16.93
CA ALA A 213 4.52 18.38 -16.37
C ALA A 213 5.37 17.12 -16.07
N LEU A 214 4.76 15.94 -16.07
CA LEU A 214 5.44 14.63 -15.95
C LEU A 214 5.53 13.89 -17.31
N ALA A 215 5.24 14.57 -18.43
CA ALA A 215 5.36 13.94 -19.75
C ALA A 215 6.82 13.50 -19.99
N GLY A 216 7.00 12.23 -20.39
CA GLY A 216 8.33 11.63 -20.56
C GLY A 216 9.02 11.16 -19.28
N ILE A 217 8.38 11.33 -18.11
CA ILE A 217 8.88 10.86 -16.81
C ILE A 217 7.98 9.70 -16.34
N PRO A 218 8.34 8.44 -16.60
CA PRO A 218 7.51 7.30 -16.22
C PRO A 218 7.50 7.13 -14.71
N CYS A 219 6.32 7.26 -14.09
CA CYS A 219 6.10 7.05 -12.68
C CYS A 219 5.73 5.60 -12.38
N LYS A 220 6.00 5.15 -11.13
CA LYS A 220 5.60 3.83 -10.60
C LYS A 220 4.69 3.94 -9.39
N GLN A 221 4.70 5.04 -8.65
CA GLN A 221 3.89 5.25 -7.45
C GLN A 221 3.47 6.71 -7.31
N VAL A 222 2.30 6.95 -6.72
CA VAL A 222 1.82 8.26 -6.27
C VAL A 222 1.38 8.17 -4.81
N ALA A 223 1.51 9.27 -4.08
CA ALA A 223 0.98 9.41 -2.72
C ALA A 223 0.31 10.79 -2.57
N THR A 224 -0.94 10.79 -2.11
CA THR A 224 -1.75 11.99 -1.98
C THR A 224 -1.83 12.42 -0.51
N GLY A 225 -1.32 13.60 -0.20
CA GLY A 225 -1.48 14.27 1.10
C GLY A 225 -2.82 15.00 1.21
N LEU A 226 -2.96 15.89 2.20
CA LEU A 226 -4.21 16.66 2.36
C LEU A 226 -4.47 17.59 1.16
N SER A 227 -3.47 18.35 0.77
CA SER A 227 -3.51 19.36 -0.31
C SER A 227 -2.22 19.37 -1.12
N PHE A 228 -1.55 18.24 -1.28
CA PHE A 228 -0.34 18.07 -2.08
C PHE A 228 -0.24 16.64 -2.58
N THR A 229 0.57 16.42 -3.60
CA THR A 229 0.80 15.11 -4.20
C THR A 229 2.29 14.87 -4.41
N VAL A 230 2.71 13.65 -4.13
CA VAL A 230 4.07 13.14 -4.32
C VAL A 230 4.05 12.07 -5.39
N PHE A 231 4.98 12.14 -6.33
CA PHE A 231 5.12 11.20 -7.44
C PHE A 231 6.51 10.57 -7.39
N LEU A 232 6.57 9.28 -7.60
CA LEU A 232 7.82 8.51 -7.65
C LEU A 232 8.03 7.96 -9.05
N SER A 233 9.11 8.38 -9.71
CA SER A 233 9.47 7.85 -11.02
C SER A 233 10.01 6.41 -10.94
N ARG A 234 10.05 5.69 -12.06
CA ARG A 234 10.65 4.35 -12.14
C ARG A 234 12.14 4.37 -11.82
N GLU A 235 12.81 5.47 -12.10
CA GLU A 235 14.23 5.69 -11.81
C GLU A 235 14.50 5.99 -10.33
N GLY A 236 13.44 6.26 -9.53
CA GLY A 236 13.57 6.57 -8.11
C GLY A 236 13.68 8.07 -7.81
N HIS A 237 13.36 8.93 -8.75
CA HIS A 237 13.25 10.38 -8.49
C HIS A 237 11.89 10.71 -7.88
N VAL A 238 11.89 11.69 -6.97
CA VAL A 238 10.67 12.17 -6.29
C VAL A 238 10.29 13.52 -6.86
N TYR A 239 9.01 13.68 -7.23
CA TYR A 239 8.42 14.95 -7.67
C TYR A 239 7.28 15.33 -6.75
N THR A 240 7.06 16.61 -6.51
CA THR A 240 6.01 17.11 -5.61
C THR A 240 5.31 18.34 -6.16
N CYS A 241 4.00 18.46 -5.90
CA CYS A 241 3.21 19.65 -6.21
C CYS A 241 2.12 19.89 -5.17
N GLY A 242 1.54 21.08 -5.16
CA GLY A 242 0.48 21.49 -4.24
C GLY A 242 0.97 22.44 -3.17
N THR A 243 0.30 22.44 -2.03
CA THR A 243 0.60 23.29 -0.87
C THR A 243 1.96 22.96 -0.26
N ASN A 244 2.72 24.01 0.11
CA ASN A 244 4.06 23.88 0.70
C ASN A 244 4.28 24.72 1.98
N THR A 245 3.23 25.16 2.63
CA THR A 245 3.28 26.06 3.80
C THR A 245 4.19 25.58 4.95
N HIS A 246 4.45 24.28 5.03
CA HIS A 246 5.30 23.67 6.06
C HIS A 246 6.56 23.01 5.49
N GLY A 247 6.83 23.14 4.18
CA GLY A 247 7.95 22.45 3.51
C GLY A 247 7.63 21.01 3.11
N GLN A 248 6.34 20.61 3.07
CA GLN A 248 5.91 19.24 2.74
C GLN A 248 6.26 18.78 1.33
N LEU A 249 6.67 19.70 0.44
CA LEU A 249 7.19 19.39 -0.87
C LEU A 249 8.70 19.08 -0.89
N GLY A 250 9.44 19.44 0.18
CA GLY A 250 10.87 19.12 0.32
C GLY A 250 11.80 19.94 -0.57
N LEU A 251 11.36 21.10 -1.07
CA LEU A 251 12.06 21.91 -2.09
C LEU A 251 12.94 23.02 -1.49
N GLY A 252 13.09 23.07 -0.16
CA GLY A 252 13.93 24.05 0.53
C GLY A 252 13.26 25.40 0.82
N ASP A 253 11.98 25.52 0.49
CA ASP A 253 11.17 26.72 0.74
C ASP A 253 9.74 26.36 1.21
N THR A 254 8.88 27.35 1.32
CA THR A 254 7.47 27.20 1.70
C THR A 254 6.51 27.70 0.62
N LEU A 255 6.96 27.77 -0.64
CA LEU A 255 6.14 28.23 -1.76
C LEU A 255 5.37 27.06 -2.38
N ASP A 256 4.09 27.24 -2.59
CA ASP A 256 3.23 26.29 -3.29
C ASP A 256 3.73 26.01 -4.71
N ARG A 257 3.50 24.82 -5.22
CA ARG A 257 3.91 24.42 -6.57
C ARG A 257 2.69 24.02 -7.41
N PRO A 258 2.33 24.84 -8.42
CA PRO A 258 1.22 24.54 -9.32
C PRO A 258 1.44 23.30 -10.18
N THR A 259 2.70 22.94 -10.43
CA THR A 259 3.10 21.77 -11.23
C THR A 259 4.17 20.96 -10.50
N PRO A 260 4.26 19.64 -10.74
CA PRO A 260 5.32 18.80 -10.17
C PRO A 260 6.72 19.35 -10.37
N LYS A 261 7.49 19.40 -9.28
CA LYS A 261 8.92 19.77 -9.26
C LYS A 261 9.72 18.64 -8.65
N ILE A 262 10.92 18.40 -9.16
CA ILE A 262 11.84 17.39 -8.64
C ILE A 262 12.40 17.81 -7.28
N VAL A 263 12.51 16.85 -6.36
CA VAL A 263 13.18 17.03 -5.07
C VAL A 263 14.63 16.63 -5.23
N GLU A 264 15.51 17.60 -5.48
CA GLU A 264 16.92 17.39 -5.84
C GLU A 264 17.76 16.78 -4.71
N HIS A 265 17.32 16.91 -3.45
CA HIS A 265 18.07 16.42 -2.28
C HIS A 265 18.36 14.92 -2.26
N PHE A 266 17.67 14.13 -3.06
CA PHE A 266 17.91 12.68 -3.20
C PHE A 266 18.97 12.33 -4.25
N GLU A 267 19.50 13.29 -4.99
CA GLU A 267 20.58 13.05 -5.94
C GLU A 267 21.83 12.54 -5.21
N GLY A 268 22.32 11.36 -5.61
CA GLY A 268 23.51 10.74 -5.00
C GLY A 268 23.26 9.96 -3.69
N LEU A 269 22.03 9.93 -3.14
CA LEU A 269 21.70 9.22 -1.90
C LEU A 269 21.11 7.82 -2.08
N GLY A 270 21.03 7.33 -3.32
CA GLY A 270 20.38 6.08 -3.66
C GLY A 270 18.96 6.28 -4.20
N SER A 271 18.45 5.25 -4.88
CA SER A 271 17.12 5.28 -5.49
C SER A 271 16.02 5.23 -4.43
N VAL A 272 15.02 6.10 -4.54
CA VAL A 272 13.82 6.00 -3.72
C VAL A 272 12.97 4.82 -4.19
N VAL A 273 12.47 4.03 -3.23
CA VAL A 273 11.68 2.83 -3.49
C VAL A 273 10.23 2.96 -3.04
N GLN A 274 9.93 3.87 -2.09
CA GLN A 274 8.57 4.09 -1.61
C GLN A 274 8.37 5.52 -1.10
N ILE A 275 7.15 6.03 -1.28
CA ILE A 275 6.69 7.33 -0.80
C ILE A 275 5.39 7.18 0.00
N ALA A 276 5.19 8.03 1.00
CA ALA A 276 3.91 8.18 1.72
C ALA A 276 3.69 9.65 2.08
N ALA A 277 2.43 10.09 2.02
CA ALA A 277 2.04 11.47 2.29
C ALA A 277 1.04 11.54 3.44
N GLY A 278 1.37 12.27 4.49
CA GLY A 278 0.49 12.59 5.61
C GLY A 278 -0.38 13.82 5.35
N ALA A 279 -0.90 14.47 6.40
CA ALA A 279 -1.67 15.70 6.22
C ALA A 279 -0.82 16.84 5.64
N SER A 280 0.35 17.10 6.24
CA SER A 280 1.27 18.18 5.84
C SER A 280 2.73 17.75 5.95
N TYR A 281 3.04 16.48 5.76
CA TYR A 281 4.39 15.93 5.79
C TYR A 281 4.51 14.75 4.83
N THR A 282 5.73 14.46 4.46
CA THR A 282 6.09 13.40 3.50
C THR A 282 7.12 12.47 4.12
N LEU A 283 6.95 11.17 3.88
CA LEU A 283 7.92 10.12 4.21
C LEU A 283 8.40 9.47 2.92
N VAL A 284 9.69 9.17 2.88
CA VAL A 284 10.34 8.55 1.73
C VAL A 284 11.27 7.45 2.22
N VAL A 285 11.27 6.30 1.54
CA VAL A 285 12.18 5.18 1.83
C VAL A 285 13.12 5.00 0.65
N SER A 286 14.42 5.01 0.91
CA SER A 286 15.45 4.70 -0.08
C SER A 286 15.76 3.19 -0.15
N SER A 287 16.43 2.76 -1.21
CA SER A 287 16.74 1.35 -1.45
C SER A 287 17.63 0.71 -0.36
N ASP A 288 18.39 1.52 0.38
CA ASP A 288 19.18 1.08 1.54
C ASP A 288 18.37 1.01 2.84
N GLY A 289 17.04 1.21 2.78
CA GLY A 289 16.14 1.18 3.93
C GLY A 289 16.19 2.41 4.83
N THR A 290 16.86 3.49 4.40
CA THR A 290 16.84 4.77 5.13
C THR A 290 15.50 5.47 4.91
N VAL A 291 14.90 5.96 6.00
CA VAL A 291 13.67 6.77 5.95
C VAL A 291 14.04 8.24 6.04
N TYR A 292 13.52 9.02 5.09
CA TYR A 292 13.59 10.49 5.12
C TYR A 292 12.20 11.05 5.38
N SER A 293 12.15 12.17 6.10
CA SER A 293 10.92 12.91 6.35
C SER A 293 11.13 14.41 6.15
N PHE A 294 10.08 15.09 5.70
CA PHE A 294 10.06 16.54 5.51
C PHE A 294 8.63 17.07 5.57
N GLY A 295 8.47 18.38 5.80
CA GLY A 295 7.21 19.05 6.00
C GLY A 295 7.01 19.46 7.46
N SER A 296 5.75 19.40 7.92
CA SER A 296 5.37 19.78 9.29
C SER A 296 5.95 18.84 10.34
N GLY A 297 6.70 19.38 11.30
CA GLY A 297 7.20 18.67 12.47
C GLY A 297 6.20 18.60 13.63
N THR A 298 5.03 19.21 13.49
CA THR A 298 3.97 19.23 14.52
C THR A 298 3.66 17.82 15.00
N ASN A 299 3.46 17.65 16.30
CA ASN A 299 3.18 16.37 16.92
C ASN A 299 4.25 15.28 16.67
N PHE A 300 5.49 15.69 16.41
CA PHE A 300 6.65 14.81 16.19
C PHE A 300 6.48 13.84 14.99
N CYS A 301 5.60 14.15 14.04
CA CYS A 301 5.30 13.23 12.92
C CYS A 301 6.50 12.98 12.00
N LEU A 302 7.53 13.83 12.00
CA LEU A 302 8.78 13.63 11.27
C LEU A 302 9.74 12.65 11.95
N GLY A 303 9.58 12.37 13.26
CA GLY A 303 10.37 11.36 13.99
C GLY A 303 11.80 11.78 14.36
N HIS A 304 12.10 13.08 14.34
CA HIS A 304 13.44 13.63 14.64
C HIS A 304 13.70 13.93 16.12
N GLY A 305 12.67 13.78 16.97
CA GLY A 305 12.76 14.08 18.40
C GLY A 305 12.29 15.50 18.77
N ASP A 306 12.02 16.34 17.79
CA ASP A 306 11.55 17.71 17.92
C ASP A 306 10.32 17.98 17.04
N GLN A 307 9.76 19.21 17.09
CA GLN A 307 8.59 19.62 16.31
C GLN A 307 8.93 20.68 15.26
N HIS A 308 10.19 20.79 14.85
CA HIS A 308 10.58 21.71 13.79
C HIS A 308 10.15 21.20 12.43
N ASN A 309 9.75 22.13 11.56
CA ASN A 309 9.48 21.80 10.17
C ASN A 309 10.79 21.55 9.44
N GLU A 310 10.79 20.57 8.54
CA GLU A 310 11.92 20.26 7.67
C GLU A 310 11.59 20.65 6.24
N LEU A 311 12.29 21.63 5.70
CA LEU A 311 12.08 22.11 4.33
C LEU A 311 12.76 21.24 3.28
N HIS A 312 13.75 20.45 3.70
CA HIS A 312 14.46 19.46 2.90
C HIS A 312 14.30 18.06 3.48
N PRO A 313 14.40 17.01 2.66
CA PRO A 313 14.44 15.64 3.17
C PRO A 313 15.55 15.43 4.21
N ARG A 314 15.16 15.03 5.42
CA ARG A 314 16.07 14.71 6.52
C ARG A 314 15.94 13.25 6.92
N ALA A 315 17.08 12.55 7.03
CA ALA A 315 17.08 11.13 7.45
C ALA A 315 16.68 10.97 8.92
N ILE A 316 15.80 10.00 9.21
CA ILE A 316 15.42 9.63 10.57
C ILE A 316 16.54 8.78 11.19
N LEU A 317 17.45 9.43 11.88
CA LEU A 317 18.69 8.83 12.38
C LEU A 317 18.47 7.70 13.40
N SER A 318 17.31 7.61 14.06
CA SER A 318 17.00 6.54 15.01
C SER A 318 16.97 5.15 14.36
N PHE A 319 16.52 5.02 13.12
CA PHE A 319 16.60 3.78 12.34
C PHE A 319 18.05 3.43 12.00
N LYS A 320 18.79 4.40 11.46
CA LYS A 320 20.19 4.21 11.06
C LYS A 320 21.09 3.81 12.23
N ARG A 321 20.94 4.47 13.39
CA ARG A 321 21.72 4.15 14.60
C ARG A 321 21.48 2.74 15.14
N LYS A 322 20.31 2.16 14.88
CA LYS A 322 19.93 0.81 15.31
C LYS A 322 20.10 -0.23 14.19
N ASN A 323 20.65 0.15 13.04
CA ASN A 323 20.76 -0.68 11.83
C ASN A 323 19.42 -1.30 11.39
N ILE A 324 18.32 -0.56 11.55
CA ILE A 324 16.99 -0.98 11.13
C ILE A 324 16.81 -0.64 9.68
N HIS A 325 16.54 -1.64 8.85
CA HIS A 325 16.28 -1.50 7.43
C HIS A 325 14.77 -1.45 7.18
N VAL A 326 14.24 -0.26 6.94
CA VAL A 326 12.81 -0.06 6.70
C VAL A 326 12.46 -0.43 5.27
N VAL A 327 11.36 -1.17 5.08
CA VAL A 327 10.87 -1.60 3.76
C VAL A 327 9.56 -0.92 3.37
N ARG A 328 8.76 -0.47 4.35
CA ARG A 328 7.48 0.22 4.12
C ARG A 328 7.23 1.28 5.17
N VAL A 329 6.57 2.36 4.74
CA VAL A 329 6.05 3.40 5.63
C VAL A 329 4.60 3.70 5.27
N SER A 330 3.82 4.13 6.25
CA SER A 330 2.48 4.68 6.07
C SER A 330 2.29 5.88 6.98
N SER A 331 1.55 6.86 6.51
CA SER A 331 1.33 8.12 7.21
C SER A 331 -0.15 8.34 7.53
N GLY A 332 -0.44 8.59 8.80
CA GLY A 332 -1.70 9.18 9.24
C GLY A 332 -1.68 10.70 9.09
N ASP A 333 -2.66 11.37 9.66
CA ASP A 333 -2.70 12.84 9.61
C ASP A 333 -1.55 13.44 10.46
N GLU A 334 -1.31 12.90 11.67
CA GLU A 334 -0.35 13.41 12.65
C GLU A 334 0.53 12.30 13.27
N HIS A 335 0.54 11.09 12.70
CA HIS A 335 1.38 9.97 13.15
C HIS A 335 1.87 9.17 11.96
N ALA A 336 2.93 8.42 12.18
CA ALA A 336 3.57 7.63 11.15
C ALA A 336 3.88 6.22 11.64
N VAL A 337 3.96 5.30 10.69
CA VAL A 337 4.22 3.88 10.92
C VAL A 337 5.26 3.40 9.93
N ALA A 338 6.21 2.60 10.38
CA ALA A 338 7.18 1.91 9.54
C ALA A 338 7.16 0.41 9.80
N LEU A 339 7.42 -0.33 8.74
CA LEU A 339 7.65 -1.76 8.74
C LEU A 339 9.10 -2.01 8.32
N ASP A 340 9.85 -2.75 9.11
CA ASP A 340 11.21 -3.14 8.75
C ASP A 340 11.27 -4.45 7.97
N SER A 341 12.46 -4.76 7.48
CA SER A 341 12.73 -5.96 6.69
C SER A 341 12.54 -7.28 7.45
N SER A 342 12.43 -7.22 8.77
CA SER A 342 12.19 -8.39 9.62
C SER A 342 10.73 -8.56 10.03
N GLY A 343 9.83 -7.70 9.52
CA GLY A 343 8.40 -7.73 9.86
C GLY A 343 8.05 -7.07 11.18
N LEU A 344 8.97 -6.28 11.77
CA LEU A 344 8.73 -5.49 12.96
C LEU A 344 8.12 -4.14 12.61
N VAL A 345 7.25 -3.65 13.48
CA VAL A 345 6.54 -2.38 13.30
C VAL A 345 7.03 -1.32 14.27
N TYR A 346 7.20 -0.11 13.75
CA TYR A 346 7.59 1.07 14.52
C TYR A 346 6.55 2.16 14.31
N THR A 347 6.16 2.86 15.38
CA THR A 347 5.19 3.95 15.33
C THR A 347 5.73 5.19 16.03
N TRP A 348 5.38 6.38 15.54
CA TRP A 348 5.78 7.66 16.14
C TRP A 348 4.80 8.78 15.77
N GLY A 349 4.94 9.93 16.41
CA GLY A 349 4.04 11.06 16.25
C GLY A 349 3.01 11.12 17.36
N LYS A 350 1.82 11.63 17.04
CA LYS A 350 0.73 11.84 18.00
C LYS A 350 0.10 10.52 18.46
N GLY A 351 0.08 10.31 19.79
CA GLY A 351 -0.49 9.12 20.42
C GLY A 351 -1.99 9.18 20.72
N TYR A 352 -2.63 10.31 20.44
CA TYR A 352 -4.03 10.55 20.76
C TYR A 352 -4.97 9.47 20.23
N CYS A 353 -5.96 9.08 21.01
CA CYS A 353 -6.86 7.94 20.79
C CYS A 353 -6.14 6.57 20.71
N GLY A 354 -4.89 6.44 21.10
CA GLY A 354 -4.15 5.19 21.02
C GLY A 354 -3.67 4.83 19.61
N ALA A 355 -3.57 5.81 18.70
CA ALA A 355 -3.21 5.58 17.30
C ALA A 355 -1.86 4.88 17.10
N LEU A 356 -0.92 5.02 18.05
CA LEU A 356 0.41 4.41 18.03
C LEU A 356 0.43 2.96 18.54
N GLY A 357 -0.58 2.51 19.28
CA GLY A 357 -0.72 1.12 19.72
C GLY A 357 0.13 0.70 20.94
N HIS A 358 0.76 1.64 21.66
CA HIS A 358 1.63 1.33 22.80
C HIS A 358 0.87 1.04 24.12
N GLY A 359 -0.46 1.15 24.11
CA GLY A 359 -1.30 0.94 25.30
C GLY A 359 -1.59 2.22 26.09
N ASP A 360 -1.09 3.34 25.62
CA ASP A 360 -1.28 4.69 26.13
C ASP A 360 -1.68 5.66 25.00
N GLU A 361 -1.83 6.94 25.32
CA GLU A 361 -2.08 8.02 24.36
C GLU A 361 -0.92 9.02 24.29
N ASN A 362 0.26 8.61 24.79
CA ASN A 362 1.45 9.45 24.80
C ASN A 362 2.06 9.53 23.41
N ASP A 363 2.48 10.73 23.02
CA ASP A 363 3.23 10.96 21.81
C ASP A 363 4.58 10.23 21.85
N LYS A 364 5.04 9.79 20.69
CA LYS A 364 6.39 9.26 20.51
C LYS A 364 7.18 10.22 19.64
N THR A 365 8.20 10.84 20.22
CA THR A 365 9.00 11.86 19.52
C THR A 365 9.88 11.31 18.40
N SER A 366 10.14 10.00 18.44
CA SER A 366 10.93 9.25 17.43
C SER A 366 10.37 7.82 17.26
N PRO A 367 10.71 7.12 16.17
CA PRO A 367 10.27 5.75 15.94
C PRO A 367 10.48 4.82 17.12
N ALA A 368 9.38 4.28 17.65
CA ALA A 368 9.35 3.35 18.78
C ALA A 368 8.82 1.98 18.33
N LEU A 369 9.54 0.91 18.69
CA LEU A 369 9.14 -0.46 18.37
C LEU A 369 7.81 -0.80 19.05
N LEU A 370 6.86 -1.31 18.27
CA LEU A 370 5.57 -1.78 18.76
C LEU A 370 5.70 -3.20 19.31
N THR A 371 6.07 -3.30 20.58
CA THR A 371 6.38 -4.57 21.23
C THR A 371 5.22 -5.55 21.29
N SER A 372 3.98 -5.06 21.29
CA SER A 372 2.76 -5.90 21.28
C SER A 372 2.61 -6.74 20.01
N LEU A 373 3.25 -6.36 18.89
CA LEU A 373 3.28 -7.09 17.63
C LEU A 373 4.63 -7.78 17.34
N SER A 374 5.60 -7.74 18.27
CA SER A 374 6.95 -8.27 18.00
C SER A 374 7.02 -9.78 17.76
N SER A 375 6.03 -10.56 18.21
CA SER A 375 5.91 -12.01 17.94
C SER A 375 5.27 -12.35 16.59
N TYR A 376 4.72 -11.35 15.90
CA TYR A 376 4.07 -11.52 14.59
C TYR A 376 4.97 -10.98 13.47
N LEU A 377 4.72 -11.43 12.25
CA LEU A 377 5.29 -10.86 11.04
C LEU A 377 4.23 -9.96 10.39
N ALA A 378 4.43 -8.64 10.45
CA ALA A 378 3.58 -7.71 9.72
C ALA A 378 4.05 -7.63 8.27
N VAL A 379 3.11 -7.57 7.31
CA VAL A 379 3.38 -7.47 5.86
C VAL A 379 2.84 -6.19 5.26
N GLN A 380 1.85 -5.55 5.90
CA GLN A 380 1.34 -4.24 5.53
C GLN A 380 1.05 -3.40 6.78
N VAL A 381 1.33 -2.12 6.68
CA VAL A 381 0.92 -1.10 7.64
C VAL A 381 0.09 -0.05 6.92
N CYS A 382 -1.03 0.37 7.52
CA CYS A 382 -1.91 1.38 6.96
C CYS A 382 -2.36 2.33 8.06
N ALA A 383 -2.02 3.61 7.92
CA ALA A 383 -2.35 4.64 8.89
C ALA A 383 -3.15 5.76 8.22
N ARG A 384 -4.18 6.26 8.89
CA ARG A 384 -4.94 7.42 8.46
C ARG A 384 -5.65 8.07 9.65
N LYS A 385 -5.74 9.39 9.68
CA LYS A 385 -6.35 10.15 10.77
C LYS A 385 -5.75 9.72 12.11
N ARG A 386 -6.49 9.00 12.94
CA ARG A 386 -6.11 8.52 14.28
C ARG A 386 -6.27 7.01 14.42
N LYS A 387 -6.03 6.27 13.35
CA LYS A 387 -6.16 4.80 13.26
C LYS A 387 -4.96 4.19 12.60
N THR A 388 -4.62 2.99 13.02
CA THR A 388 -3.55 2.19 12.42
C THR A 388 -4.01 0.75 12.30
N PHE A 389 -3.79 0.19 11.12
CA PHE A 389 -4.03 -1.21 10.80
C PHE A 389 -2.72 -1.91 10.45
N PHE A 390 -2.63 -3.17 10.83
CA PHE A 390 -1.50 -4.03 10.60
C PHE A 390 -2.02 -5.33 9.99
N LEU A 391 -1.58 -5.65 8.78
CA LEU A 391 -1.83 -6.93 8.14
C LEU A 391 -0.68 -7.88 8.46
N LEU A 392 -0.98 -9.06 8.94
CA LEU A 392 -0.02 -10.08 9.32
C LEU A 392 0.18 -11.09 8.19
N ASP A 393 1.28 -11.85 8.24
CA ASP A 393 1.65 -12.82 7.20
C ASP A 393 0.68 -14.00 7.05
N ASP A 394 -0.13 -14.27 8.08
CA ASP A 394 -1.20 -15.26 8.06
C ASP A 394 -2.53 -14.72 7.49
N GLY A 395 -2.58 -13.44 7.08
CA GLY A 395 -3.77 -12.77 6.59
C GLY A 395 -4.69 -12.21 7.67
N SER A 396 -4.31 -12.30 8.94
CA SER A 396 -5.02 -11.67 10.05
C SER A 396 -4.79 -10.17 10.06
N VAL A 397 -5.79 -9.41 10.51
CA VAL A 397 -5.71 -7.94 10.63
C VAL A 397 -5.76 -7.54 12.09
N CYS A 398 -4.80 -6.74 12.52
CA CYS A 398 -4.82 -6.03 13.81
C CYS A 398 -5.10 -4.56 13.59
N ALA A 399 -5.77 -3.92 14.57
CA ALA A 399 -6.04 -2.49 14.52
C ALA A 399 -5.93 -1.84 15.91
N CYS A 400 -5.58 -0.55 15.91
CA CYS A 400 -5.62 0.33 17.07
C CYS A 400 -5.98 1.76 16.67
N GLY A 401 -6.35 2.57 17.64
CA GLY A 401 -6.72 3.95 17.43
C GLY A 401 -8.19 4.23 17.70
N TRP A 402 -8.69 5.26 17.03
CA TRP A 402 -10.06 5.77 17.18
C TRP A 402 -11.10 4.87 16.51
N MET A 403 -12.20 4.57 17.25
CA MET A 403 -13.28 3.69 16.80
C MET A 403 -14.48 4.44 16.16
N GLY A 404 -14.40 5.77 16.05
CA GLY A 404 -15.55 6.55 15.58
C GLY A 404 -16.13 6.04 14.26
N PHE A 405 -17.45 6.09 14.17
CA PHE A 405 -18.25 5.59 13.05
C PHE A 405 -18.11 4.08 12.79
N GLY A 406 -17.53 3.30 13.71
CA GLY A 406 -17.23 1.89 13.48
C GLY A 406 -16.03 1.64 12.53
N SER A 407 -15.26 2.68 12.20
CA SER A 407 -14.21 2.62 11.18
C SER A 407 -12.99 1.77 11.57
N LEU A 408 -12.93 1.28 12.82
CA LEU A 408 -11.92 0.33 13.27
C LEU A 408 -12.40 -1.15 13.17
N GLY A 409 -13.69 -1.38 12.92
CA GLY A 409 -14.26 -2.71 12.66
C GLY A 409 -14.55 -3.56 13.90
N PHE A 410 -14.37 -3.00 15.10
CA PHE A 410 -14.76 -3.67 16.34
C PHE A 410 -16.23 -3.41 16.67
N PRO A 411 -17.02 -4.46 16.97
CA PRO A 411 -18.37 -4.27 17.47
C PRO A 411 -18.33 -3.49 18.79
N ASP A 412 -19.46 -2.92 19.15
CA ASP A 412 -19.63 -2.08 20.33
C ASP A 412 -18.83 -2.59 21.55
N ARG A 413 -17.97 -1.72 22.09
CA ARG A 413 -17.18 -1.95 23.31
C ARG A 413 -17.70 -1.12 24.49
N GLY A 414 -18.97 -0.83 24.51
CA GLY A 414 -19.59 0.01 25.53
C GLY A 414 -19.20 1.49 25.36
N THR A 415 -18.65 2.11 26.39
CA THR A 415 -18.29 3.53 26.39
C THR A 415 -16.92 3.85 25.78
N SER A 416 -16.14 2.82 25.36
CA SER A 416 -14.81 3.05 24.80
C SER A 416 -14.89 3.43 23.32
N ASP A 417 -14.34 4.59 22.96
CA ASP A 417 -14.25 5.12 21.61
C ASP A 417 -12.88 4.86 20.94
N LYS A 418 -12.00 4.06 21.59
CA LYS A 418 -10.61 3.83 21.17
C LYS A 418 -10.08 2.46 21.58
N VAL A 419 -9.09 2.01 20.84
CA VAL A 419 -8.27 0.81 21.10
C VAL A 419 -6.81 1.22 21.21
N THR A 420 -6.25 1.18 22.42
CA THR A 420 -4.88 1.69 22.68
C THR A 420 -3.76 0.69 22.38
N LYS A 421 -4.07 -0.60 22.26
CA LYS A 421 -3.14 -1.68 21.85
C LYS A 421 -3.70 -2.39 20.63
N PRO A 422 -2.89 -2.78 19.65
CA PRO A 422 -3.35 -3.57 18.51
C PRO A 422 -4.14 -4.80 18.97
N GLN A 423 -5.32 -4.98 18.39
CA GLN A 423 -6.18 -6.12 18.62
C GLN A 423 -6.57 -6.74 17.29
N ILE A 424 -6.69 -8.07 17.27
CA ILE A 424 -7.10 -8.81 16.08
C ILE A 424 -8.59 -8.54 15.80
N LEU A 425 -8.93 -8.30 14.53
CA LEU A 425 -10.32 -8.24 14.09
C LEU A 425 -10.86 -9.65 13.89
N ASP A 426 -11.49 -10.21 14.94
CA ASP A 426 -12.03 -11.57 14.90
C ASP A 426 -13.09 -11.77 13.81
N SER A 427 -13.80 -10.72 13.41
CA SER A 427 -14.77 -10.74 12.31
C SER A 427 -14.16 -11.01 10.94
N LEU A 428 -12.85 -10.81 10.75
CA LEU A 428 -12.11 -11.12 9.53
C LEU A 428 -11.25 -12.39 9.65
N LYS A 429 -11.22 -13.05 10.81
CA LYS A 429 -10.29 -14.16 11.10
C LYS A 429 -10.47 -15.40 10.20
N THR A 430 -11.67 -15.61 9.65
CA THR A 430 -11.95 -16.70 8.71
C THR A 430 -11.53 -16.39 7.27
N HIS A 431 -11.10 -15.16 7.01
CA HIS A 431 -10.72 -14.67 5.70
C HIS A 431 -9.24 -14.32 5.68
N HIS A 432 -8.53 -14.77 4.66
CA HIS A 432 -7.15 -14.35 4.44
C HIS A 432 -7.14 -13.00 3.74
N ILE A 433 -6.93 -11.93 4.51
CA ILE A 433 -6.84 -10.58 3.96
C ILE A 433 -5.51 -10.41 3.22
N SER A 434 -5.56 -9.81 2.03
CA SER A 434 -4.40 -9.52 1.19
C SER A 434 -4.05 -8.04 1.13
N GLN A 435 -5.05 -7.17 1.35
CA GLN A 435 -4.86 -5.73 1.38
C GLN A 435 -5.90 -5.05 2.27
N ILE A 436 -5.49 -3.97 2.96
CA ILE A 436 -6.38 -3.10 3.71
C ILE A 436 -6.07 -1.64 3.41
N SER A 437 -7.13 -0.83 3.28
CA SER A 437 -7.04 0.62 3.14
C SER A 437 -8.02 1.31 4.08
N THR A 438 -7.55 2.32 4.81
CA THR A 438 -8.38 3.09 5.73
C THR A 438 -8.43 4.55 5.33
N GLY A 439 -9.65 5.07 5.20
CA GLY A 439 -9.96 6.48 4.96
C GLY A 439 -10.18 7.24 6.28
N LEU A 440 -10.80 8.44 6.20
CA LEU A 440 -11.09 9.20 7.40
C LEU A 440 -12.10 8.50 8.32
N TYR A 441 -13.18 7.99 7.74
CA TYR A 441 -14.35 7.50 8.47
C TYR A 441 -14.74 6.07 8.15
N HIS A 442 -14.12 5.45 7.15
CA HIS A 442 -14.40 4.09 6.72
C HIS A 442 -13.08 3.33 6.45
N THR A 443 -13.20 2.03 6.32
CA THR A 443 -12.08 1.14 6.03
C THR A 443 -12.58 0.03 5.11
N VAL A 444 -11.75 -0.38 4.17
CA VAL A 444 -12.06 -1.46 3.24
C VAL A 444 -10.89 -2.44 3.20
N ALA A 445 -11.21 -3.73 3.19
CA ALA A 445 -10.26 -4.83 3.13
C ALA A 445 -10.60 -5.75 1.95
N VAL A 446 -9.58 -6.30 1.29
CA VAL A 446 -9.69 -7.26 0.19
C VAL A 446 -9.06 -8.57 0.62
N THR A 447 -9.74 -9.68 0.34
CA THR A 447 -9.22 -11.02 0.60
C THR A 447 -8.40 -11.53 -0.57
N ASN A 448 -7.61 -12.58 -0.34
CA ASN A 448 -6.89 -13.29 -1.41
C ASN A 448 -7.83 -14.00 -2.42
N LYS A 449 -9.14 -14.12 -2.10
CA LYS A 449 -10.18 -14.65 -2.99
C LYS A 449 -10.92 -13.58 -3.78
N GLY A 450 -10.58 -12.29 -3.58
CA GLY A 450 -11.25 -11.17 -4.23
C GLY A 450 -12.53 -10.69 -3.55
N LEU A 451 -12.87 -11.20 -2.36
CA LEU A 451 -13.98 -10.65 -1.57
C LEU A 451 -13.58 -9.31 -0.98
N ILE A 452 -14.51 -8.38 -0.94
CA ILE A 452 -14.33 -7.03 -0.38
C ILE A 452 -15.16 -6.91 0.88
N PHE A 453 -14.53 -6.43 1.95
CA PHE A 453 -15.19 -6.11 3.22
C PHE A 453 -15.07 -4.63 3.52
N GLY A 454 -16.20 -3.98 3.84
CA GLY A 454 -16.24 -2.58 4.22
C GLY A 454 -16.81 -2.39 5.63
N PHE A 455 -16.32 -1.37 6.33
CA PHE A 455 -16.82 -0.98 7.65
C PHE A 455 -16.53 0.50 7.94
N GLY A 456 -17.31 1.07 8.84
CA GLY A 456 -17.26 2.49 9.15
C GLY A 456 -18.48 3.24 8.62
N ASP A 457 -18.31 4.53 8.38
CA ASP A 457 -19.35 5.42 7.86
C ASP A 457 -19.70 5.10 6.40
N ASN A 458 -20.99 5.17 6.06
CA ASN A 458 -21.52 5.02 4.71
C ASN A 458 -22.60 6.06 4.34
N GLU A 459 -22.75 7.13 5.08
CA GLU A 459 -23.77 8.15 4.80
C GLU A 459 -23.58 8.83 3.42
N ARG A 460 -22.34 8.79 2.92
CA ARG A 460 -21.96 9.31 1.60
C ARG A 460 -21.74 8.22 0.58
N ALA A 461 -22.20 6.99 0.83
CA ALA A 461 -22.02 5.82 -0.02
C ALA A 461 -20.55 5.40 -0.23
N GLN A 462 -19.63 5.79 0.66
CA GLN A 462 -18.19 5.54 0.52
C GLN A 462 -17.80 4.07 0.65
N LEU A 463 -18.69 3.20 1.07
CA LEU A 463 -18.52 1.74 1.07
C LEU A 463 -19.04 1.08 -0.24
N GLY A 464 -19.75 1.84 -1.10
CA GLY A 464 -20.35 1.28 -2.32
C GLY A 464 -21.44 0.24 -2.06
N HIS A 465 -22.16 0.37 -0.96
CA HIS A 465 -23.24 -0.50 -0.55
C HIS A 465 -24.58 0.27 -0.59
N GLU A 466 -25.65 -0.37 -1.09
CA GLU A 466 -26.97 0.25 -1.27
C GLU A 466 -27.57 0.86 0.01
N SER A 467 -27.28 0.25 1.15
CA SER A 467 -27.66 0.83 2.44
C SER A 467 -26.71 1.96 2.82
N LEU A 468 -27.20 3.16 2.95
CA LEU A 468 -26.45 4.34 3.42
C LEU A 468 -26.14 4.30 4.93
N ARG A 469 -26.44 3.19 5.60
CA ARG A 469 -26.09 3.02 7.02
C ARG A 469 -24.63 2.58 7.13
N GLY A 470 -23.91 3.16 8.08
CA GLY A 470 -22.55 2.72 8.42
C GLY A 470 -22.54 1.29 8.97
N CYS A 471 -21.43 0.61 8.78
CA CYS A 471 -21.19 -0.76 9.25
C CYS A 471 -20.21 -0.74 10.42
N LEU A 472 -20.65 -1.11 11.62
CA LEU A 472 -19.78 -1.15 12.81
C LEU A 472 -18.76 -2.29 12.79
N LYS A 473 -19.02 -3.33 11.98
CA LYS A 473 -18.15 -4.50 11.78
C LYS A 473 -17.95 -4.75 10.30
N PRO A 474 -16.84 -5.40 9.90
CA PRO A 474 -16.62 -5.81 8.52
C PRO A 474 -17.84 -6.52 7.93
N THR A 475 -18.35 -5.98 6.84
CA THR A 475 -19.50 -6.49 6.09
C THR A 475 -19.07 -6.66 4.64
N GLU A 476 -19.42 -7.78 4.04
CA GLU A 476 -19.09 -8.08 2.65
C GLU A 476 -19.81 -7.10 1.71
N ILE A 477 -19.05 -6.55 0.77
CA ILE A 477 -19.53 -5.68 -0.30
C ILE A 477 -19.57 -6.50 -1.58
N VAL A 478 -20.78 -6.72 -2.08
CA VAL A 478 -20.97 -7.37 -3.39
C VAL A 478 -20.78 -6.32 -4.48
N LEU A 479 -19.77 -6.52 -5.32
CA LEU A 479 -19.54 -5.62 -6.45
C LEU A 479 -20.69 -5.75 -7.46
N GLN A 480 -21.58 -4.77 -7.48
CA GLN A 480 -22.50 -4.56 -8.58
C GLN A 480 -21.80 -3.67 -9.61
N MET A 481 -21.09 -4.28 -10.55
CA MET A 481 -20.46 -3.54 -11.65
C MET A 481 -21.55 -3.10 -12.61
N ARG A 482 -21.87 -1.81 -12.64
CA ARG A 482 -22.72 -1.24 -13.69
C ARG A 482 -21.87 -1.08 -14.94
N GLU A 483 -22.16 -1.85 -15.97
CA GLU A 483 -21.72 -1.55 -17.33
C GLU A 483 -22.25 -0.17 -17.70
N ALA A 484 -21.41 0.65 -18.33
CA ALA A 484 -21.85 1.92 -18.88
C ALA A 484 -22.99 1.64 -19.87
N THR A 485 -24.22 2.07 -19.53
CA THR A 485 -25.38 1.91 -20.43
C THR A 485 -25.07 2.62 -21.74
N ALA A 486 -25.34 1.95 -22.87
CA ALA A 486 -25.04 2.38 -24.23
C ALA A 486 -25.68 3.73 -24.69
N VAL A 487 -26.37 4.41 -23.79
CA VAL A 487 -27.07 5.69 -24.09
C VAL A 487 -26.11 6.91 -24.02
N GLU A 488 -24.90 6.78 -23.41
CA GLU A 488 -23.96 7.92 -23.33
C GLU A 488 -22.93 7.98 -24.47
N ALA A 489 -22.98 7.07 -25.45
CA ALA A 489 -22.05 7.02 -26.59
C ALA A 489 -22.43 7.96 -27.76
N GLU A 490 -23.59 8.61 -27.73
CA GLU A 490 -24.07 9.48 -28.85
C GLU A 490 -23.91 10.99 -28.57
N SER A 491 -23.29 11.40 -27.46
CA SER A 491 -23.09 12.82 -27.12
C SER A 491 -21.63 13.19 -26.82
N ALA A 492 -20.66 12.55 -27.49
CA ALA A 492 -19.23 12.90 -27.38
C ALA A 492 -18.73 13.51 -28.70
#